data_c17683ddb3b4f41fec01ed0ed40a9e66
#
_entry.id   c17683ddb3b4f41fec01ed0ed40a9e66
#
_cell.length_a   1.000
_cell.length_b   1.000
_cell.length_c   1.000
_cell.angle_alpha   90.00
_cell.angle_beta   90.00
_cell.angle_gamma   90.00
#
_symmetry.space_group_name_H-M   'P 1'
#
loop_
_entity.id
_entity.type
_entity.pdbx_description
1 polymer ?
#
loop_
_entity_poly.entity_id
_entity_poly.type
_entity_poly.pdbx_seq_one_letter_code
_entity_poly.pdbx_strand_id
1 'polypeptide(L)'
;RALDSENSVRGYVHRATRAVQRLRETSSRVEDLTATAVRKVSVRAEIQDDLSPLLTQVNEYISSVQTEAQQLKALVDGLHEELGDKLQSAGMPAGTREILALLEHRDDLNHELWVQAQRKKASKRVDALGRTIQKGEQALLDVRFEKMGAEITRWWATLRPDELVRFGGVGRRASGRRYVNLTAELAASDEGPPQVRDAVGVFSDSQLNALGLAAFLARQCLLSSPVVVLDDPLPGYDPEHRVTFTLKTLGALMDEGVQVIVTTHDPSLAVNIIEVQSHRGL
;
A
#
# COMPACT_ATOMS: atom_id res chain seq x y z
N ARG A 1 49.93 39.90 10.14
CA ARG A 1 49.78 38.75 9.21
C ARG A 1 49.20 37.50 9.89
N ALA A 2 49.63 37.11 11.11
CA ALA A 2 49.06 35.95 11.82
C ALA A 2 47.60 36.19 12.28
N LEU A 3 47.28 37.38 12.76
CA LEU A 3 45.93 37.76 13.19
C LEU A 3 44.92 37.82 12.02
N ASP A 4 45.37 38.28 10.84
CA ASP A 4 44.49 38.31 9.65
C ASP A 4 44.14 36.90 9.16
N SER A 5 45.11 35.97 9.29
CA SER A 5 44.88 34.57 8.90
C SER A 5 43.94 33.83 9.87
N GLU A 6 44.03 34.13 11.17
CA GLU A 6 43.14 33.54 12.17
C GLU A 6 41.69 34.02 11.98
N ASN A 7 41.49 35.30 11.67
CA ASN A 7 40.19 35.85 11.35
C ASN A 7 39.60 35.28 10.06
N SER A 8 40.42 35.01 9.04
CA SER A 8 40.02 34.34 7.81
C SER A 8 39.54 32.91 8.09
N VAL A 9 40.33 32.11 8.80
CA VAL A 9 39.95 30.71 9.15
C VAL A 9 38.68 30.65 10.00
N ARG A 10 38.54 31.56 11.02
CA ARG A 10 37.30 31.66 11.80
C ARG A 10 36.10 32.01 10.94
N GLY A 11 36.28 32.92 9.96
CA GLY A 11 35.25 33.30 9.00
C GLY A 11 34.78 32.10 8.15
N TYR A 12 35.69 31.26 7.66
CA TYR A 12 35.36 30.07 6.91
C TYR A 12 34.63 29.04 7.79
N VAL A 13 35.16 28.73 8.97
CA VAL A 13 34.53 27.82 9.93
C VAL A 13 33.10 28.25 10.25
N HIS A 14 32.89 29.56 10.50
CA HIS A 14 31.56 30.08 10.80
C HIS A 14 30.58 29.97 9.60
N ARG A 15 31.04 30.21 8.37
CA ARG A 15 30.24 30.02 7.16
C ARG A 15 29.92 28.55 6.94
N ALA A 16 30.90 27.64 7.08
CA ALA A 16 30.69 26.20 6.97
C ALA A 16 29.71 25.66 8.01
N THR A 17 29.81 26.11 9.26
CA THR A 17 28.86 25.72 10.32
C THR A 17 27.44 26.17 9.99
N ARG A 18 27.25 27.39 9.48
CA ARG A 18 25.93 27.88 9.04
C ARG A 18 25.37 27.06 7.85
N ALA A 19 26.22 26.71 6.88
CA ALA A 19 25.79 25.89 5.74
C ALA A 19 25.35 24.49 6.20
N VAL A 20 26.09 23.86 7.11
CA VAL A 20 25.70 22.56 7.71
C VAL A 20 24.37 22.67 8.48
N GLN A 21 24.16 23.75 9.21
CA GLN A 21 22.90 24.01 9.93
C GLN A 21 21.71 24.09 8.95
N ARG A 22 21.84 24.87 7.87
CA ARG A 22 20.81 25.00 6.84
C ARG A 22 20.52 23.67 6.15
N LEU A 23 21.57 22.88 5.82
CA LEU A 23 21.39 21.54 5.24
C LEU A 23 20.59 20.62 6.17
N ARG A 24 20.82 20.67 7.49
CA ARG A 24 20.03 19.91 8.47
C ARG A 24 18.57 20.35 8.50
N GLU A 25 18.32 21.65 8.52
CA GLU A 25 16.96 22.20 8.52
C GLU A 25 16.20 21.84 7.23
N THR A 26 16.88 21.93 6.08
CA THR A 26 16.30 21.54 4.78
C THR A 26 16.00 20.03 4.72
N SER A 27 16.90 19.19 5.25
CA SER A 27 16.67 17.73 5.33
C SER A 27 15.46 17.39 6.20
N SER A 28 15.31 18.05 7.34
CA SER A 28 14.14 17.86 8.22
C SER A 28 12.84 18.26 7.51
N ARG A 29 12.84 19.38 6.76
CA ARG A 29 11.66 19.81 5.99
C ARG A 29 11.28 18.84 4.88
N VAL A 30 12.25 18.24 4.20
CA VAL A 30 12.00 17.18 3.19
C VAL A 30 11.37 15.96 3.86
N GLU A 31 11.84 15.57 5.04
CA GLU A 31 11.26 14.47 5.82
C GLU A 31 9.80 14.74 6.20
N ASP A 32 9.50 15.94 6.68
CA ASP A 32 8.13 16.36 7.05
C ASP A 32 7.19 16.42 5.83
N LEU A 33 7.66 16.94 4.69
CA LEU A 33 6.89 16.97 3.44
C LEU A 33 6.60 15.56 2.92
N THR A 34 7.60 14.69 2.99
CA THR A 34 7.44 13.28 2.59
C THR A 34 6.43 12.58 3.49
N ALA A 35 6.50 12.80 4.81
CA ALA A 35 5.55 12.26 5.76
C ALA A 35 4.12 12.79 5.52
N THR A 36 3.99 14.07 5.16
CA THR A 36 2.71 14.70 4.85
C THR A 36 2.11 14.16 3.55
N ALA A 37 2.93 14.00 2.50
CA ALA A 37 2.52 13.40 1.23
C ALA A 37 2.04 11.96 1.43
N VAL A 38 2.79 11.17 2.21
CA VAL A 38 2.42 9.79 2.58
C VAL A 38 1.11 9.74 3.33
N ARG A 39 0.86 10.65 4.30
CA ARG A 39 -0.42 10.72 5.02
C ARG A 39 -1.58 11.06 4.09
N LYS A 40 -1.41 12.02 3.16
CA LYS A 40 -2.45 12.38 2.19
C LYS A 40 -2.81 11.23 1.26
N VAL A 41 -1.83 10.46 0.79
CA VAL A 41 -2.05 9.26 -0.05
C VAL A 41 -2.76 8.15 0.74
N SER A 42 -2.46 8.01 2.05
CA SER A 42 -3.06 6.98 2.90
C SER A 42 -4.51 7.28 3.30
N VAL A 43 -4.90 8.55 3.36
CA VAL A 43 -6.23 8.99 3.84
C VAL A 43 -7.26 9.10 2.72
N ARG A 44 -6.86 9.23 1.45
CA ARG A 44 -7.79 9.36 0.32
C ARG A 44 -7.61 8.22 -0.67
N ALA A 45 -8.51 7.24 -0.60
CA ALA A 45 -8.67 6.19 -1.61
C ALA A 45 -9.32 6.71 -2.92
N GLU A 46 -9.65 7.98 -3.02
CA GLU A 46 -10.06 8.66 -4.24
C GLU A 46 -8.88 9.44 -4.79
N ILE A 47 -8.13 8.78 -5.68
CA ILE A 47 -6.99 9.38 -6.40
C ILE A 47 -7.56 10.35 -7.46
N GLN A 48 -7.85 11.57 -7.06
CA GLN A 48 -8.11 12.68 -7.97
C GLN A 48 -7.38 13.95 -7.58
N ASP A 49 -6.60 13.95 -6.50
CA ASP A 49 -5.80 15.12 -6.15
C ASP A 49 -4.52 15.15 -6.99
N ASP A 50 -4.34 16.21 -7.73
CA ASP A 50 -3.11 16.53 -8.46
C ASP A 50 -1.93 16.65 -7.47
N LEU A 51 -0.98 15.72 -7.56
CA LEU A 51 0.24 15.71 -6.74
C LEU A 51 1.32 16.66 -7.28
N SER A 52 1.08 17.34 -8.40
CA SER A 52 2.02 18.25 -9.06
C SER A 52 2.55 19.35 -8.13
N PRO A 53 1.74 20.00 -7.27
CA PRO A 53 2.25 21.01 -6.34
C PRO A 53 3.23 20.45 -5.31
N LEU A 54 3.00 19.23 -4.84
CA LEU A 54 3.90 18.55 -3.89
C LEU A 54 5.22 18.15 -4.55
N LEU A 55 5.16 17.63 -5.78
CA LEU A 55 6.34 17.30 -6.56
C LEU A 55 7.19 18.54 -6.88
N THR A 56 6.55 19.66 -7.20
CA THR A 56 7.23 20.94 -7.43
C THR A 56 7.96 21.38 -6.16
N GLN A 57 7.32 21.39 -5.00
CA GLN A 57 7.95 21.72 -3.75
C GLN A 57 9.13 20.81 -3.40
N VAL A 58 9.00 19.49 -3.60
CA VAL A 58 10.08 18.53 -3.39
C VAL A 58 11.27 18.83 -4.31
N ASN A 59 11.03 19.14 -5.58
CA ASN A 59 12.07 19.47 -6.54
C ASN A 59 12.78 20.80 -6.19
N GLU A 60 12.05 21.80 -5.75
CA GLU A 60 12.62 23.05 -5.24
C GLU A 60 13.55 22.82 -4.04
N TYR A 61 13.12 21.97 -3.09
CA TYR A 61 13.96 21.59 -1.95
C TYR A 61 15.20 20.82 -2.37
N ILE A 62 15.08 19.88 -3.31
CA ILE A 62 16.24 19.14 -3.84
C ILE A 62 17.24 20.11 -4.46
N SER A 63 16.77 21.06 -5.27
CA SER A 63 17.62 22.08 -5.90
C SER A 63 18.29 22.97 -4.86
N SER A 64 17.60 23.39 -3.80
CA SER A 64 18.17 24.17 -2.70
C SER A 64 19.27 23.38 -1.97
N VAL A 65 19.03 22.12 -1.63
CA VAL A 65 20.03 21.25 -0.98
C VAL A 65 21.27 21.06 -1.86
N GLN A 66 21.09 20.89 -3.17
CA GLN A 66 22.20 20.76 -4.11
C GLN A 66 23.06 22.04 -4.16
N THR A 67 22.40 23.21 -4.19
CA THR A 67 23.09 24.50 -4.20
C THR A 67 23.90 24.72 -2.91
N GLU A 68 23.32 24.41 -1.75
CA GLU A 68 24.01 24.55 -0.46
C GLU A 68 25.17 23.54 -0.33
N ALA A 69 25.02 22.33 -0.86
CA ALA A 69 26.09 21.34 -0.90
C ALA A 69 27.27 21.80 -1.77
N GLN A 70 26.99 22.44 -2.91
CA GLN A 70 28.03 23.04 -3.76
C GLN A 70 28.74 24.19 -3.08
N GLN A 71 28.01 25.06 -2.39
CA GLN A 71 28.60 26.17 -1.60
C GLN A 71 29.50 25.66 -0.48
N LEU A 72 29.08 24.61 0.22
CA LEU A 72 29.87 23.98 1.27
C LEU A 72 31.17 23.39 0.70
N LYS A 73 31.07 22.71 -0.45
CA LYS A 73 32.24 22.17 -1.14
C LYS A 73 33.22 23.26 -1.50
N ALA A 74 32.78 24.35 -2.13
CA ALA A 74 33.65 25.48 -2.49
C ALA A 74 34.34 26.12 -1.26
N LEU A 75 33.64 26.17 -0.11
CA LEU A 75 34.23 26.65 1.15
C LEU A 75 35.31 25.73 1.69
N VAL A 76 35.10 24.43 1.60
CA VAL A 76 36.07 23.41 2.02
C VAL A 76 37.31 23.44 1.11
N ASP A 77 37.09 23.51 -0.21
CA ASP A 77 38.15 23.60 -1.21
C ASP A 77 39.01 24.86 -0.99
N GLY A 78 38.39 26.02 -0.75
CA GLY A 78 39.10 27.26 -0.45
C GLY A 78 39.88 27.21 0.87
N LEU A 79 39.37 26.52 1.87
CA LEU A 79 40.07 26.31 3.15
C LEU A 79 41.29 25.40 2.97
N HIS A 80 41.19 24.43 2.08
CA HIS A 80 42.25 23.50 1.74
C HIS A 80 43.41 24.21 1.03
N GLU A 81 43.09 25.03 0.04
CA GLU A 81 44.08 25.85 -0.70
C GLU A 81 44.81 26.83 0.24
N GLU A 82 44.07 27.54 1.10
CA GLU A 82 44.68 28.49 2.04
C GLU A 82 45.55 27.82 3.10
N LEU A 83 45.21 26.64 3.57
CA LEU A 83 46.01 25.81 4.47
C LEU A 83 47.27 25.25 3.74
N GLY A 84 47.11 24.81 2.51
CA GLY A 84 48.19 24.27 1.67
C GLY A 84 49.29 25.32 1.44
N ASP A 85 48.91 26.54 1.06
CA ASP A 85 49.82 27.66 0.81
C ASP A 85 50.60 28.10 2.10
N LYS A 86 49.91 28.06 3.24
CA LYS A 86 50.56 28.41 4.53
C LYS A 86 51.55 27.33 5.00
N LEU A 87 51.25 26.09 4.75
CA LEU A 87 52.09 24.96 5.08
C LEU A 87 53.35 24.93 4.17
N GLN A 88 53.21 25.26 2.87
CA GLN A 88 54.35 25.41 1.96
C GLN A 88 55.29 26.56 2.31
N SER A 89 54.75 27.69 2.75
CA SER A 89 55.57 28.87 3.11
C SER A 89 56.31 28.74 4.43
N ALA A 90 56.00 27.76 5.28
CA ALA A 90 56.58 27.60 6.62
C ALA A 90 57.83 26.71 6.68
N GLY A 91 58.44 26.27 5.55
CA GLY A 91 59.68 25.51 5.51
C GLY A 91 59.59 24.15 6.23
N MET A 92 58.91 23.21 5.62
CA MET A 92 58.47 21.99 6.29
C MET A 92 59.54 20.91 6.55
N PRO A 93 59.57 20.31 7.76
CA PRO A 93 60.28 19.05 8.04
C PRO A 93 59.81 17.87 7.16
N ALA A 94 60.70 16.92 6.86
CA ALA A 94 60.41 15.79 5.95
C ALA A 94 59.09 15.01 6.27
N GLY A 95 58.72 14.86 7.53
CA GLY A 95 57.48 14.18 7.93
C GLY A 95 56.18 14.94 7.60
N THR A 96 56.26 16.23 7.29
CA THR A 96 55.07 17.01 6.97
C THR A 96 54.62 16.80 5.51
N ARG A 97 55.51 16.37 4.60
CA ARG A 97 55.16 15.95 3.24
C ARG A 97 54.30 14.68 3.23
N GLU A 98 54.63 13.74 4.12
CA GLU A 98 53.84 12.51 4.26
C GLU A 98 52.43 12.82 4.81
N ILE A 99 52.34 13.78 5.74
CA ILE A 99 51.03 14.24 6.29
C ILE A 99 50.21 14.96 5.21
N LEU A 100 50.83 15.76 4.34
CA LEU A 100 50.13 16.40 3.20
C LEU A 100 49.65 15.38 2.18
N ALA A 101 50.46 14.39 1.82
CA ALA A 101 50.05 13.32 0.94
C ALA A 101 48.89 12.48 1.53
N LEU A 102 48.90 12.26 2.85
CA LEU A 102 47.78 11.63 3.56
C LEU A 102 46.55 12.53 3.61
N LEU A 103 46.71 13.85 3.69
CA LEU A 103 45.60 14.81 3.65
C LEU A 103 44.97 14.91 2.25
N GLU A 104 45.77 14.84 1.18
CA GLU A 104 45.27 14.75 -0.19
C GLU A 104 44.47 13.45 -0.41
N HIS A 105 44.98 12.32 0.05
CA HIS A 105 44.24 11.04 0.00
C HIS A 105 43.07 10.99 0.97
N ARG A 106 43.12 11.77 2.06
CA ARG A 106 42.02 11.87 3.02
C ARG A 106 40.79 12.52 2.41
N ASP A 107 40.95 13.48 1.51
CA ASP A 107 39.83 14.15 0.89
C ASP A 107 39.12 13.25 -0.14
N ASP A 108 39.86 12.47 -0.91
CA ASP A 108 39.32 11.43 -1.76
C ASP A 108 38.55 10.37 -0.93
N LEU A 109 39.15 9.94 0.19
CA LEU A 109 38.50 9.03 1.14
C LEU A 109 37.24 9.64 1.78
N ASN A 110 37.31 10.91 2.19
CA ASN A 110 36.17 11.63 2.73
C ASN A 110 35.06 11.81 1.69
N HIS A 111 35.43 12.09 0.43
CA HIS A 111 34.47 12.18 -0.67
C HIS A 111 33.79 10.82 -0.92
N GLU A 112 34.55 9.75 -1.00
CA GLU A 112 34.01 8.40 -1.16
C GLU A 112 33.09 7.99 0.01
N LEU A 113 33.51 8.26 1.25
CA LEU A 113 32.69 8.01 2.44
C LEU A 113 31.42 8.84 2.44
N TRP A 114 31.47 10.09 2.00
CA TRP A 114 30.29 10.94 1.86
C TRP A 114 29.34 10.40 0.78
N VAL A 115 29.86 10.03 -0.40
CA VAL A 115 29.08 9.42 -1.49
C VAL A 115 28.41 8.13 -1.01
N GLN A 116 29.17 7.28 -0.32
CA GLN A 116 28.61 6.05 0.26
C GLN A 116 27.55 6.31 1.32
N ALA A 117 27.74 7.30 2.17
CA ALA A 117 26.76 7.71 3.16
C ALA A 117 25.47 8.22 2.49
N GLN A 118 25.56 9.00 1.41
CA GLN A 118 24.41 9.46 0.64
C GLN A 118 23.70 8.30 -0.06
N ARG A 119 24.44 7.38 -0.68
CA ARG A 119 23.86 6.16 -1.28
C ARG A 119 23.11 5.33 -0.25
N LYS A 120 23.68 5.14 0.94
CA LYS A 120 23.04 4.41 2.04
C LYS A 120 21.78 5.11 2.55
N LYS A 121 21.78 6.46 2.64
CA LYS A 121 20.58 7.24 2.97
C LYS A 121 19.51 7.12 1.89
N ALA A 122 19.89 7.21 0.60
CA ALA A 122 18.97 7.05 -0.52
C ALA A 122 18.34 5.65 -0.53
N SER A 123 19.15 4.59 -0.35
CA SER A 123 18.66 3.22 -0.25
C SER A 123 17.63 3.06 0.89
N LYS A 124 17.93 3.57 2.09
CA LYS A 124 16.98 3.53 3.22
C LYS A 124 15.67 4.26 2.93
N ARG A 125 15.72 5.37 2.16
CA ARG A 125 14.51 6.12 1.75
C ARG A 125 13.69 5.34 0.74
N VAL A 126 14.33 4.71 -0.24
CA VAL A 126 13.66 3.83 -1.21
C VAL A 126 13.01 2.65 -0.51
N ASP A 127 13.70 2.02 0.44
CA ASP A 127 13.15 0.92 1.23
C ASP A 127 11.95 1.37 2.11
N ALA A 128 12.02 2.58 2.66
CA ALA A 128 10.92 3.15 3.43
C ALA A 128 9.71 3.46 2.54
N LEU A 129 9.93 4.04 1.35
CA LEU A 129 8.89 4.28 0.34
C LEU A 129 8.26 2.96 -0.11
N GLY A 130 9.06 1.95 -0.41
CA GLY A 130 8.57 0.62 -0.79
C GLY A 130 7.65 0.02 0.27
N ARG A 131 8.06 0.11 1.55
CA ARG A 131 7.22 -0.34 2.68
C ARG A 131 5.93 0.46 2.82
N THR A 132 5.96 1.76 2.56
CA THR A 132 4.78 2.63 2.64
C THR A 132 3.80 2.33 1.50
N ILE A 133 4.29 2.18 0.28
CA ILE A 133 3.47 1.77 -0.88
C ILE A 133 2.83 0.41 -0.61
N GLN A 134 3.61 -0.54 -0.11
CA GLN A 134 3.11 -1.87 0.23
C GLN A 134 2.02 -1.82 1.33
N LYS A 135 2.19 -0.99 2.35
CA LYS A 135 1.17 -0.77 3.39
C LYS A 135 -0.08 -0.10 2.80
N GLY A 136 0.08 0.88 1.92
CA GLY A 136 -1.05 1.53 1.22
C GLY A 136 -1.82 0.56 0.33
N GLU A 137 -1.11 -0.25 -0.47
CA GLU A 137 -1.71 -1.32 -1.27
C GLU A 137 -2.48 -2.31 -0.38
N GLN A 138 -1.88 -2.69 0.75
CA GLN A 138 -2.52 -3.58 1.72
C GLN A 138 -3.80 -2.98 2.30
N ALA A 139 -3.76 -1.72 2.71
CA ALA A 139 -4.94 -1.05 3.26
C ALA A 139 -6.09 -0.92 2.24
N LEU A 140 -5.77 -0.61 0.98
CA LEU A 140 -6.76 -0.59 -0.11
C LEU A 140 -7.38 -1.96 -0.37
N LEU A 141 -6.58 -3.00 -0.35
CA LEU A 141 -7.06 -4.37 -0.51
C LEU A 141 -7.95 -4.78 0.68
N ASP A 142 -7.58 -4.43 1.91
CA ASP A 142 -8.39 -4.74 3.10
C ASP A 142 -9.78 -4.09 3.02
N VAL A 143 -9.86 -2.82 2.64
CA VAL A 143 -11.16 -2.13 2.42
C VAL A 143 -12.00 -2.82 1.34
N ARG A 144 -11.38 -3.25 0.24
CA ARG A 144 -12.08 -3.97 -0.84
C ARG A 144 -12.55 -5.35 -0.37
N PHE A 145 -11.72 -6.08 0.37
CA PHE A 145 -12.09 -7.38 0.92
C PHE A 145 -13.18 -7.27 1.97
N GLU A 146 -13.19 -6.23 2.78
CA GLU A 146 -14.26 -5.98 3.75
C GLU A 146 -15.60 -5.76 3.04
N LYS A 147 -15.66 -4.90 2.02
CA LYS A 147 -16.86 -4.68 1.20
C LYS A 147 -17.31 -5.96 0.50
N MET A 148 -16.37 -6.68 -0.11
CA MET A 148 -16.65 -7.96 -0.76
C MET A 148 -17.17 -8.99 0.25
N GLY A 149 -16.54 -9.08 1.41
CA GLY A 149 -16.92 -9.99 2.48
C GLY A 149 -18.34 -9.71 2.99
N ALA A 150 -18.69 -8.44 3.19
CA ALA A 150 -20.05 -8.05 3.59
C ALA A 150 -21.11 -8.47 2.54
N GLU A 151 -20.83 -8.22 1.26
CA GLU A 151 -21.74 -8.62 0.19
C GLU A 151 -21.84 -10.15 0.04
N ILE A 152 -20.73 -10.88 0.16
CA ILE A 152 -20.77 -12.36 0.17
C ILE A 152 -21.60 -12.86 1.34
N THR A 153 -21.45 -12.29 2.54
CA THR A 153 -22.25 -12.65 3.72
C THR A 153 -23.74 -12.43 3.46
N ARG A 154 -24.10 -11.29 2.86
CA ARG A 154 -25.50 -11.00 2.49
C ARG A 154 -26.06 -12.04 1.53
N TRP A 155 -25.35 -12.33 0.46
CA TRP A 155 -25.79 -13.33 -0.54
C TRP A 155 -25.78 -14.75 0.01
N TRP A 156 -24.82 -15.11 0.85
CA TRP A 156 -24.81 -16.38 1.55
C TRP A 156 -26.06 -16.57 2.40
N ALA A 157 -26.41 -15.58 3.22
CA ALA A 157 -27.61 -15.61 4.06
C ALA A 157 -28.90 -15.65 3.23
N THR A 158 -28.90 -15.09 2.02
CA THR A 158 -30.04 -15.15 1.09
C THR A 158 -30.17 -16.54 0.44
N LEU A 159 -29.04 -17.13 0.03
CA LEU A 159 -29.00 -18.47 -0.60
C LEU A 159 -29.22 -19.61 0.40
N ARG A 160 -28.74 -19.43 1.63
CA ARG A 160 -28.68 -20.43 2.70
C ARG A 160 -29.11 -19.85 4.05
N PRO A 161 -30.40 -19.45 4.23
CA PRO A 161 -30.85 -18.71 5.41
C PRO A 161 -30.76 -19.52 6.72
N ASP A 162 -30.94 -20.84 6.66
CA ASP A 162 -31.09 -21.68 7.84
C ASP A 162 -29.86 -22.59 8.10
N GLU A 163 -28.71 -22.25 7.53
CA GLU A 163 -27.48 -23.02 7.70
C GLU A 163 -26.85 -22.80 9.07
N LEU A 164 -26.43 -23.90 9.70
CA LEU A 164 -25.69 -23.91 10.97
C LEU A 164 -24.26 -23.36 10.81
N VAL A 165 -23.69 -23.52 9.62
CA VAL A 165 -22.37 -23.01 9.27
C VAL A 165 -22.53 -21.73 8.47
N ARG A 166 -21.98 -20.64 8.96
CA ARG A 166 -22.04 -19.33 8.33
C ARG A 166 -20.75 -19.03 7.56
N PHE A 167 -20.85 -18.11 6.61
CA PHE A 167 -19.67 -17.55 5.99
C PHE A 167 -18.98 -16.59 7.00
N GLY A 168 -17.73 -16.88 7.35
CA GLY A 168 -16.98 -16.15 8.37
C GLY A 168 -16.19 -14.94 7.83
N GLY A 169 -16.12 -14.79 6.49
CA GLY A 169 -15.47 -13.64 5.86
C GLY A 169 -14.34 -13.98 4.90
N VAL A 170 -13.76 -12.91 4.34
CA VAL A 170 -12.63 -12.96 3.41
C VAL A 170 -11.39 -12.48 4.13
N GLY A 171 -10.40 -13.34 4.28
CA GLY A 171 -9.12 -13.01 4.89
C GLY A 171 -7.96 -13.12 3.89
N ARG A 172 -6.86 -12.41 4.17
CA ARG A 172 -5.60 -12.61 3.44
C ARG A 172 -4.74 -13.66 4.13
N ARG A 173 -4.09 -14.50 3.35
CA ARG A 173 -3.11 -15.44 3.88
C ARG A 173 -1.83 -14.68 4.24
N ALA A 174 -1.31 -14.86 5.45
CA ALA A 174 -0.14 -14.16 5.99
C ALA A 174 1.18 -14.39 5.23
N SER A 175 1.25 -15.42 4.38
CA SER A 175 2.47 -15.76 3.63
C SER A 175 2.39 -15.30 2.18
N GLY A 176 2.91 -14.12 1.90
CA GLY A 176 3.59 -13.66 0.65
C GLY A 176 2.97 -13.88 -0.72
N ARG A 177 1.90 -14.64 -0.89
CA ARG A 177 1.20 -14.86 -2.15
C ARG A 177 -0.23 -14.33 -2.07
N ARG A 178 -0.73 -13.81 -3.20
CA ARG A 178 -2.05 -13.20 -3.37
C ARG A 178 -3.20 -14.22 -3.24
N TYR A 179 -3.25 -14.97 -2.15
CA TYR A 179 -4.33 -15.90 -1.89
C TYR A 179 -5.33 -15.31 -0.91
N VAL A 180 -6.59 -15.45 -1.27
CA VAL A 180 -7.74 -15.11 -0.45
C VAL A 180 -8.13 -16.38 0.33
N ASN A 181 -8.27 -16.28 1.64
CA ASN A 181 -8.86 -17.31 2.47
C ASN A 181 -10.35 -16.99 2.65
N LEU A 182 -11.20 -17.89 2.26
CA LEU A 182 -12.61 -17.87 2.60
C LEU A 182 -12.79 -18.68 3.89
N THR A 183 -13.38 -18.07 4.89
CA THR A 183 -13.55 -18.70 6.20
C THR A 183 -15.01 -19.06 6.44
N ALA A 184 -15.21 -20.16 7.17
CA ALA A 184 -16.49 -20.59 7.68
C ALA A 184 -16.54 -20.35 9.19
N GLU A 185 -17.68 -19.91 9.68
CA GLU A 185 -17.95 -19.73 11.10
C GLU A 185 -18.94 -20.82 11.53
N LEU A 186 -18.47 -21.70 12.40
CA LEU A 186 -19.31 -22.70 13.05
C LEU A 186 -20.05 -22.02 14.21
N ALA A 187 -21.37 -22.27 14.29
CA ALA A 187 -22.16 -21.75 15.40
C ALA A 187 -21.52 -22.06 16.73
N ALA A 188 -21.64 -21.11 17.67
CA ALA A 188 -21.18 -21.32 19.05
C ALA A 188 -21.89 -22.56 19.60
N SER A 189 -21.12 -23.53 20.10
CA SER A 189 -21.66 -24.56 20.97
C SER A 189 -21.92 -23.95 22.36
N ASP A 190 -22.79 -24.54 23.16
CA ASP A 190 -23.07 -24.08 24.54
C ASP A 190 -21.80 -23.91 25.41
N GLU A 191 -20.65 -24.39 24.93
CA GLU A 191 -19.37 -24.42 25.64
C GLU A 191 -18.31 -23.44 25.13
N GLY A 192 -18.53 -22.63 24.08
CA GLY A 192 -17.48 -21.76 23.56
C GLY A 192 -17.85 -20.77 22.48
N PRO A 193 -16.94 -19.81 22.20
CA PRO A 193 -17.15 -18.82 21.14
C PRO A 193 -17.19 -19.50 19.73
N PRO A 194 -17.80 -18.82 18.73
CA PRO A 194 -17.84 -19.35 17.37
C PRO A 194 -16.43 -19.65 16.85
N GLN A 195 -16.28 -20.81 16.19
CA GLN A 195 -14.98 -21.25 15.67
C GLN A 195 -14.86 -20.89 14.19
N VAL A 196 -13.81 -20.15 13.85
CA VAL A 196 -13.48 -19.81 12.48
C VAL A 196 -12.54 -20.89 11.88
N ARG A 197 -12.91 -21.44 10.74
CA ARG A 197 -12.17 -22.47 10.01
C ARG A 197 -12.07 -22.12 8.52
N ASP A 198 -11.20 -22.81 7.80
CA ASP A 198 -11.14 -22.71 6.33
C ASP A 198 -12.44 -23.25 5.71
N ALA A 199 -13.11 -22.47 4.89
CA ALA A 199 -14.38 -22.83 4.28
C ALA A 199 -14.27 -24.11 3.44
N VAL A 200 -13.16 -24.30 2.71
CA VAL A 200 -12.93 -25.49 1.88
C VAL A 200 -12.87 -26.78 2.70
N GLY A 201 -12.40 -26.69 3.94
CA GLY A 201 -12.30 -27.85 4.82
C GLY A 201 -13.58 -28.19 5.60
N VAL A 202 -14.58 -27.29 5.58
CA VAL A 202 -15.79 -27.43 6.42
C VAL A 202 -17.06 -27.53 5.59
N PHE A 203 -17.15 -26.80 4.48
CA PHE A 203 -18.34 -26.78 3.63
C PHE A 203 -18.46 -28.05 2.79
N SER A 204 -19.69 -28.55 2.62
CA SER A 204 -20.02 -29.53 1.65
C SER A 204 -19.91 -29.00 0.22
N ASP A 205 -19.90 -29.86 -0.79
CA ASP A 205 -19.82 -29.42 -2.19
C ASP A 205 -20.97 -28.49 -2.57
N SER A 206 -22.19 -28.74 -2.11
CA SER A 206 -23.31 -27.85 -2.37
C SER A 206 -23.15 -26.46 -1.66
N GLN A 207 -22.58 -26.45 -0.46
CA GLN A 207 -22.26 -25.23 0.25
C GLN A 207 -21.11 -24.47 -0.42
N LEU A 208 -20.09 -25.15 -0.93
CA LEU A 208 -19.01 -24.51 -1.71
C LEU A 208 -19.54 -23.90 -3.01
N ASN A 209 -20.46 -24.59 -3.70
CA ASN A 209 -21.14 -24.04 -4.87
C ASN A 209 -21.97 -22.80 -4.52
N ALA A 210 -22.70 -22.83 -3.40
CA ALA A 210 -23.45 -21.67 -2.90
C ALA A 210 -22.52 -20.50 -2.55
N LEU A 211 -21.37 -20.78 -1.94
CA LEU A 211 -20.38 -19.74 -1.64
C LEU A 211 -19.79 -19.14 -2.92
N GLY A 212 -19.51 -19.97 -3.94
CA GLY A 212 -19.07 -19.51 -5.25
C GLY A 212 -20.10 -18.60 -5.91
N LEU A 213 -21.39 -18.99 -5.86
CA LEU A 213 -22.49 -18.17 -6.36
C LEU A 213 -22.65 -16.85 -5.55
N ALA A 214 -22.57 -16.93 -4.22
CA ALA A 214 -22.62 -15.75 -3.37
C ALA A 214 -21.48 -14.75 -3.70
N ALA A 215 -20.26 -15.25 -3.90
CA ALA A 215 -19.12 -14.43 -4.29
C ALA A 215 -19.28 -13.82 -5.69
N PHE A 216 -19.86 -14.56 -6.63
CA PHE A 216 -20.17 -14.06 -7.97
C PHE A 216 -21.22 -12.94 -7.89
N LEU A 217 -22.32 -13.14 -7.18
CA LEU A 217 -23.38 -12.13 -7.01
C LEU A 217 -22.87 -10.88 -6.28
N ALA A 218 -22.08 -11.06 -5.23
CA ALA A 218 -21.44 -9.96 -4.52
C ALA A 218 -20.57 -9.11 -5.47
N ARG A 219 -19.80 -9.74 -6.34
CA ARG A 219 -19.01 -9.05 -7.35
C ARG A 219 -19.89 -8.27 -8.34
N GLN A 220 -20.99 -8.86 -8.80
CA GLN A 220 -21.91 -8.21 -9.75
C GLN A 220 -22.56 -6.97 -9.13
N CYS A 221 -22.98 -7.04 -7.86
CA CYS A 221 -23.52 -5.88 -7.14
C CYS A 221 -22.48 -4.78 -6.97
N LEU A 222 -21.26 -5.12 -6.56
CA LEU A 222 -20.17 -4.14 -6.41
C LEU A 222 -19.77 -3.48 -7.74
N LEU A 223 -19.98 -4.15 -8.87
CA LEU A 223 -19.75 -3.61 -10.21
C LEU A 223 -20.96 -2.88 -10.76
N SER A 224 -22.09 -2.87 -10.05
CA SER A 224 -23.39 -2.32 -10.51
C SER A 224 -23.80 -2.87 -11.88
N SER A 225 -23.60 -4.19 -12.08
CA SER A 225 -23.90 -4.84 -13.36
C SER A 225 -25.41 -4.87 -13.61
N PRO A 226 -25.91 -4.35 -14.72
CA PRO A 226 -27.34 -4.33 -15.01
C PRO A 226 -27.89 -5.68 -15.45
N VAL A 227 -27.02 -6.64 -15.78
CA VAL A 227 -27.40 -7.97 -16.27
C VAL A 227 -26.57 -9.04 -15.59
N VAL A 228 -27.21 -10.11 -15.16
CA VAL A 228 -26.58 -11.31 -14.62
C VAL A 228 -27.04 -12.53 -15.43
N VAL A 229 -26.08 -13.32 -15.88
CA VAL A 229 -26.33 -14.60 -16.57
C VAL A 229 -25.88 -15.73 -15.65
N LEU A 230 -26.78 -16.65 -15.38
CA LEU A 230 -26.57 -17.83 -14.53
C LEU A 230 -26.81 -19.10 -15.36
N ASP A 231 -25.74 -19.84 -15.58
CA ASP A 231 -25.82 -21.13 -16.32
C ASP A 231 -25.78 -22.28 -15.32
N ASP A 232 -26.89 -22.99 -15.22
CA ASP A 232 -27.13 -24.08 -14.27
C ASP A 232 -26.65 -23.77 -12.84
N PRO A 233 -27.20 -22.73 -12.18
CA PRO A 233 -26.60 -22.17 -11.00
C PRO A 233 -26.64 -23.05 -9.75
N LEU A 234 -27.43 -24.15 -9.76
CA LEU A 234 -27.74 -24.96 -8.58
C LEU A 234 -27.45 -26.45 -8.76
N PRO A 235 -26.27 -26.87 -9.22
CA PRO A 235 -25.96 -28.28 -9.35
C PRO A 235 -25.98 -28.97 -7.97
N GLY A 236 -26.74 -30.03 -7.81
CA GLY A 236 -26.80 -30.83 -6.58
C GLY A 236 -27.54 -30.15 -5.40
N TYR A 237 -28.35 -29.12 -5.65
CA TYR A 237 -29.21 -28.54 -4.61
C TYR A 237 -30.47 -29.37 -4.40
N ASP A 238 -30.89 -29.46 -3.13
CA ASP A 238 -32.17 -30.06 -2.77
C ASP A 238 -33.37 -29.15 -3.15
N PRO A 239 -34.60 -29.69 -3.16
CA PRO A 239 -35.78 -28.94 -3.58
C PRO A 239 -36.04 -27.66 -2.77
N GLU A 240 -35.76 -27.65 -1.48
CA GLU A 240 -35.99 -26.51 -0.60
C GLU A 240 -35.09 -25.33 -0.94
N HIS A 241 -33.83 -25.58 -1.17
CA HIS A 241 -32.86 -24.56 -1.59
C HIS A 241 -33.14 -24.01 -3.00
N ARG A 242 -33.74 -24.81 -3.90
CA ARG A 242 -34.21 -24.34 -5.22
C ARG A 242 -35.33 -23.32 -5.08
N VAL A 243 -36.30 -23.60 -4.20
CA VAL A 243 -37.40 -22.67 -3.91
C VAL A 243 -36.84 -21.40 -3.29
N THR A 244 -35.96 -21.51 -2.32
CA THR A 244 -35.29 -20.36 -1.68
C THR A 244 -34.52 -19.51 -2.70
N PHE A 245 -33.77 -20.12 -3.60
CA PHE A 245 -33.09 -19.42 -4.67
C PHE A 245 -34.07 -18.66 -5.56
N THR A 246 -35.13 -19.30 -6.00
CA THR A 246 -36.12 -18.67 -6.90
C THR A 246 -36.84 -17.50 -6.22
N LEU A 247 -37.30 -17.68 -4.97
CA LEU A 247 -38.06 -16.68 -4.25
C LEU A 247 -37.19 -15.53 -3.72
N LYS A 248 -36.11 -15.88 -3.05
CA LYS A 248 -35.28 -14.90 -2.33
C LYS A 248 -34.17 -14.33 -3.20
N THR A 249 -33.36 -15.20 -3.87
CA THR A 249 -32.17 -14.74 -4.59
C THR A 249 -32.53 -14.03 -5.89
N LEU A 250 -33.35 -14.66 -6.75
CA LEU A 250 -33.77 -14.01 -8.00
C LEU A 250 -34.65 -12.80 -7.70
N GLY A 251 -35.52 -12.89 -6.67
CA GLY A 251 -36.32 -11.75 -6.21
C GLY A 251 -35.46 -10.57 -5.82
N ALA A 252 -34.47 -10.75 -4.98
CA ALA A 252 -33.57 -9.67 -4.54
C ALA A 252 -32.81 -9.03 -5.72
N LEU A 253 -32.32 -9.82 -6.69
CA LEU A 253 -31.65 -9.27 -7.87
C LEU A 253 -32.60 -8.41 -8.72
N MET A 254 -33.83 -8.84 -8.91
CA MET A 254 -34.84 -8.08 -9.67
C MET A 254 -35.31 -6.83 -8.94
N ASP A 255 -35.42 -6.88 -7.62
CA ASP A 255 -35.77 -5.73 -6.78
C ASP A 255 -34.65 -4.67 -6.82
N GLU A 256 -33.38 -5.08 -7.04
CA GLU A 256 -32.23 -4.20 -7.30
C GLU A 256 -32.17 -3.70 -8.78
N GLY A 257 -33.15 -4.06 -9.63
CA GLY A 257 -33.22 -3.62 -11.03
C GLY A 257 -32.27 -4.40 -11.96
N VAL A 258 -31.79 -5.57 -11.53
CA VAL A 258 -30.88 -6.39 -12.33
C VAL A 258 -31.69 -7.31 -13.26
N GLN A 259 -31.41 -7.31 -14.54
CA GLN A 259 -31.93 -8.29 -15.49
C GLN A 259 -31.22 -9.63 -15.27
N VAL A 260 -32.00 -10.70 -14.98
CA VAL A 260 -31.46 -12.03 -14.73
C VAL A 260 -31.81 -12.96 -15.88
N ILE A 261 -30.80 -13.62 -16.46
CA ILE A 261 -30.96 -14.68 -17.45
C ILE A 261 -30.51 -15.98 -16.80
N VAL A 262 -31.39 -16.95 -16.70
CA VAL A 262 -31.08 -18.26 -16.14
C VAL A 262 -31.22 -19.31 -17.23
N THR A 263 -30.18 -20.12 -17.43
CA THR A 263 -30.22 -21.37 -18.18
C THR A 263 -30.18 -22.55 -17.23
N THR A 264 -30.93 -23.59 -17.46
CA THR A 264 -30.92 -24.79 -16.60
C THR A 264 -31.36 -26.01 -17.37
N HIS A 265 -30.80 -27.16 -17.05
CA HIS A 265 -31.26 -28.45 -17.51
C HIS A 265 -32.20 -29.13 -16.48
N ASP A 266 -32.47 -28.51 -15.33
CA ASP A 266 -33.41 -28.98 -14.33
C ASP A 266 -34.83 -28.45 -14.61
N PRO A 267 -35.77 -29.33 -15.05
CA PRO A 267 -37.14 -28.91 -15.34
C PRO A 267 -37.85 -28.35 -14.12
N SER A 268 -37.55 -28.84 -12.90
CA SER A 268 -38.23 -28.41 -11.67
C SER A 268 -37.81 -26.96 -11.35
N LEU A 269 -36.53 -26.58 -11.52
CA LEU A 269 -36.10 -25.24 -11.35
C LEU A 269 -36.73 -24.30 -12.38
N ALA A 270 -36.83 -24.71 -13.64
CA ALA A 270 -37.45 -23.92 -14.68
C ALA A 270 -38.93 -23.64 -14.37
N VAL A 271 -39.70 -24.66 -13.93
CA VAL A 271 -41.10 -24.52 -13.55
C VAL A 271 -41.21 -23.55 -12.35
N ASN A 272 -40.43 -23.74 -11.30
CA ASN A 272 -40.44 -22.86 -10.12
C ASN A 272 -40.17 -21.40 -10.47
N ILE A 273 -39.20 -21.14 -11.36
CA ILE A 273 -38.91 -19.78 -11.81
C ILE A 273 -40.13 -19.19 -12.54
N ILE A 274 -40.73 -19.91 -13.46
CA ILE A 274 -41.90 -19.43 -14.23
C ILE A 274 -43.10 -19.18 -13.32
N GLU A 275 -43.41 -20.07 -12.40
CA GLU A 275 -44.53 -19.89 -11.45
C GLU A 275 -44.34 -18.70 -10.56
N VAL A 276 -43.18 -18.56 -9.94
CA VAL A 276 -42.88 -17.43 -9.03
C VAL A 276 -42.92 -16.10 -9.76
N GLN A 277 -42.36 -16.03 -10.98
CA GLN A 277 -42.34 -14.76 -11.74
C GLN A 277 -43.72 -14.41 -12.31
N SER A 278 -44.57 -15.39 -12.68
CA SER A 278 -45.94 -15.15 -13.10
C SER A 278 -46.77 -14.46 -11.99
N HIS A 279 -46.55 -14.78 -10.73
CA HIS A 279 -47.17 -14.13 -9.59
C HIS A 279 -46.66 -12.71 -9.33
N ARG A 280 -45.51 -12.32 -9.85
CA ARG A 280 -44.97 -10.95 -9.76
C ARG A 280 -45.43 -10.04 -10.88
N GLY A 281 -46.21 -10.54 -11.85
CA GLY A 281 -46.74 -9.76 -12.97
C GLY A 281 -45.72 -9.47 -14.07
N LEU A 282 -44.70 -10.31 -14.17
CA LEU A 282 -43.64 -10.27 -15.22
C LEU A 282 -43.92 -11.33 -16.28
#